data_13f498761ea3c245422f861a4a74c929
#
_entry.id   13f498761ea3c245422f861a4a74c929
#
_cell.length_a   1.000
_cell.length_b   1.000
_cell.length_c   1.000
_cell.angle_alpha   90.00
_cell.angle_beta   90.00
_cell.angle_gamma   90.00
#
_symmetry.space_group_name_H-M   'P 1'
#
loop_
_entity.id
_entity.type
_entity.pdbx_description
1 polymer ?
#
loop_
_entity_poly.entity_id
_entity_poly.type
_entity_poly.pdbx_seq_one_letter_code
_entity_poly.pdbx_strand_id
1 'polypeptide(L)'
;AAYFQYNGSKCYAVVWYGSTTESWAQTHRIKEYVEKFKPGFVVLSIGSNELFVKDVQTQRADDVNAIINELDTIPFVWVGPPNWKPDTGIGELIRNKVGEERYFQSNRLNFNRAKDGMHPSRFGARVWMDSIAVWMASRSLYKFDLAVPENNPHPPTD
;
A
#
# COMPACT_ATOMS: atom_id res chain seq x y z
N ALA A 1 -5.51 3.55 7.67
CA ALA A 1 -5.56 4.55 8.75
C ALA A 1 -6.24 3.99 10.01
N ALA A 2 -7.48 3.43 9.92
CA ALA A 2 -8.27 3.03 11.10
C ALA A 2 -7.53 2.14 12.09
N TYR A 3 -6.78 1.13 11.64
CA TYR A 3 -5.99 0.26 12.51
C TYR A 3 -4.93 1.03 13.30
N PHE A 4 -4.19 1.89 12.65
CA PHE A 4 -3.15 2.70 13.31
C PHE A 4 -3.76 3.70 14.29
N GLN A 5 -4.90 4.33 13.93
CA GLN A 5 -5.61 5.24 14.81
C GLN A 5 -6.17 4.53 16.05
N TYR A 6 -6.76 3.34 15.87
CA TYR A 6 -7.24 2.50 16.97
C TYR A 6 -6.11 2.13 17.95
N ASN A 7 -4.91 1.91 17.42
CA ASN A 7 -3.70 1.63 18.19
C ASN A 7 -2.94 2.91 18.63
N GLY A 8 -3.61 4.06 18.70
CA GLY A 8 -3.09 5.27 19.28
C GLY A 8 -2.20 6.12 18.38
N SER A 9 -2.04 5.76 17.10
CA SER A 9 -1.20 6.52 16.17
C SER A 9 -1.97 7.70 15.56
N LYS A 10 -1.34 8.86 15.48
CA LYS A 10 -1.83 9.97 14.67
C LYS A 10 -1.57 9.68 13.20
N CYS A 11 -2.63 9.62 12.39
CA CYS A 11 -2.54 9.27 10.96
C CYS A 11 -3.00 10.41 10.06
N TYR A 12 -2.25 10.61 8.99
CA TYR A 12 -2.64 11.43 7.85
C TYR A 12 -2.83 10.50 6.66
N ALA A 13 -4.05 10.43 6.13
CA ALA A 13 -4.36 9.62 4.95
C ALA A 13 -4.46 10.53 3.73
N VAL A 14 -3.71 10.18 2.68
CA VAL A 14 -3.76 10.86 1.40
C VAL A 14 -4.24 9.86 0.36
N VAL A 15 -5.29 10.21 -0.37
CA VAL A 15 -5.84 9.41 -1.45
C VAL A 15 -5.82 10.24 -2.73
N TRP A 16 -5.21 9.68 -3.77
CA TRP A 16 -5.20 10.27 -5.11
C TRP A 16 -5.74 9.26 -6.11
N TYR A 17 -6.99 9.44 -6.48
CA TYR A 17 -7.69 8.56 -7.42
C TYR A 17 -7.03 8.59 -8.80
N GLY A 18 -6.91 7.42 -9.42
CA GLY A 18 -6.32 7.29 -10.76
C GLY A 18 -4.81 7.53 -10.83
N SER A 19 -4.13 7.76 -9.72
CA SER A 19 -2.69 8.00 -9.71
C SER A 19 -1.88 6.75 -10.08
N THR A 20 -0.74 6.98 -10.71
CA THR A 20 0.28 6.00 -11.08
C THR A 20 1.58 6.29 -10.34
N THR A 21 2.53 5.36 -10.36
CA THR A 21 3.88 5.61 -9.84
C THR A 21 4.52 6.80 -10.56
N GLU A 22 4.33 6.92 -11.89
CA GLU A 22 4.79 8.05 -12.67
C GLU A 22 4.22 9.39 -12.18
N SER A 23 2.90 9.47 -11.96
CA SER A 23 2.28 10.71 -11.48
C SER A 23 2.78 11.14 -10.11
N TRP A 24 3.02 10.18 -9.21
CA TRP A 24 3.61 10.46 -7.90
C TRP A 24 5.05 10.95 -8.01
N ALA A 25 5.88 10.29 -8.83
CA ALA A 25 7.28 10.64 -9.04
C ALA A 25 7.43 12.04 -9.66
N GLN A 26 6.66 12.33 -10.72
CA GLN A 26 6.76 13.60 -11.44
C GLN A 26 6.26 14.82 -10.65
N THR A 27 5.34 14.64 -9.73
CA THR A 27 4.75 15.76 -8.98
C THR A 27 5.41 16.00 -7.63
N HIS A 28 6.34 15.16 -7.21
CA HIS A 28 7.05 15.26 -5.92
C HIS A 28 6.15 15.39 -4.69
N ARG A 29 4.91 14.88 -4.77
CA ARG A 29 3.92 15.02 -3.69
C ARG A 29 4.31 14.28 -2.42
N ILE A 30 5.06 13.20 -2.52
CA ILE A 30 5.53 12.48 -1.33
C ILE A 30 6.43 13.40 -0.51
N LYS A 31 7.38 14.06 -1.16
CA LYS A 31 8.26 15.03 -0.52
C LYS A 31 7.46 16.16 0.17
N GLU A 32 6.47 16.74 -0.53
CA GLU A 32 5.58 17.76 0.05
C GLU A 32 4.86 17.27 1.30
N TYR A 33 4.33 16.04 1.29
CA TYR A 33 3.64 15.47 2.44
C TYR A 33 4.60 15.11 3.58
N VAL A 34 5.79 14.63 3.27
CA VAL A 34 6.84 14.38 4.25
C VAL A 34 7.23 15.68 4.95
N GLU A 35 7.48 16.74 4.22
CA GLU A 35 7.82 18.05 4.77
C GLU A 35 6.67 18.64 5.62
N LYS A 36 5.43 18.51 5.14
CA LYS A 36 4.24 19.03 5.79
C LYS A 36 3.87 18.31 7.07
N PHE A 37 3.88 16.98 7.04
CA PHE A 37 3.37 16.16 8.14
C PHE A 37 4.46 15.62 9.06
N LYS A 38 5.71 15.61 8.62
CA LYS A 38 6.89 15.09 9.35
C LYS A 38 6.59 13.71 9.96
N PRO A 39 6.18 12.72 9.15
CA PRO A 39 5.79 11.42 9.65
C PRO A 39 7.00 10.66 10.20
N GLY A 40 6.81 9.92 11.29
CA GLY A 40 7.80 8.96 11.77
C GLY A 40 7.77 7.62 11.04
N PHE A 41 6.70 7.37 10.25
CA PHE A 41 6.52 6.15 9.47
C PHE A 41 5.56 6.38 8.31
N VAL A 42 5.83 5.77 7.16
CA VAL A 42 4.99 5.89 5.96
C VAL A 42 4.51 4.52 5.48
N VAL A 43 3.23 4.42 5.16
CA VAL A 43 2.66 3.28 4.45
C VAL A 43 2.29 3.74 3.05
N LEU A 44 2.98 3.25 2.04
CA LEU A 44 2.64 3.47 0.64
C LEU A 44 1.67 2.38 0.15
N SER A 45 0.68 2.76 -0.66
CA SER A 45 -0.19 1.85 -1.38
C SER A 45 -0.45 2.44 -2.77
N ILE A 46 0.53 2.33 -3.64
CA ILE A 46 0.59 2.89 -4.99
C ILE A 46 0.90 1.74 -5.97
N GLY A 47 0.40 1.82 -7.20
CA GLY A 47 0.70 0.85 -8.26
C GLY A 47 -0.51 0.12 -8.84
N SER A 48 -1.73 0.34 -8.32
CA SER A 48 -2.94 -0.34 -8.82
C SER A 48 -3.30 0.03 -10.26
N ASN A 49 -2.87 1.18 -10.75
CA ASN A 49 -3.15 1.64 -12.11
C ASN A 49 -2.06 1.26 -13.12
N GLU A 50 -1.01 0.59 -12.68
CA GLU A 50 0.07 0.08 -13.55
C GLU A 50 -0.32 -1.20 -14.30
N LEU A 51 -1.48 -1.79 -14.00
CA LEU A 51 -1.98 -3.01 -14.66
C LEU A 51 -2.29 -2.82 -16.16
N PHE A 52 -2.16 -1.62 -16.68
CA PHE A 52 -2.33 -1.27 -18.10
C PHE A 52 -1.00 -0.90 -18.78
N VAL A 53 0.09 -0.80 -18.02
CA VAL A 53 1.41 -0.42 -18.53
C VAL A 53 2.11 -1.66 -19.07
N LYS A 54 2.51 -1.62 -20.34
CA LYS A 54 3.36 -2.65 -20.94
C LYS A 54 4.81 -2.41 -20.50
N ASP A 55 5.59 -3.47 -20.35
CA ASP A 55 7.00 -3.40 -19.98
C ASP A 55 7.24 -2.48 -18.75
N VAL A 56 6.43 -2.71 -17.72
CA VAL A 56 6.41 -1.91 -16.49
C VAL A 56 7.78 -1.86 -15.79
N GLN A 57 8.57 -2.91 -15.92
CA GLN A 57 9.92 -3.00 -15.36
C GLN A 57 10.84 -1.90 -15.89
N THR A 58 10.77 -1.62 -17.20
CA THR A 58 11.56 -0.56 -17.82
C THR A 58 10.92 0.81 -17.62
N GLN A 59 9.59 0.89 -17.82
CA GLN A 59 8.90 2.20 -17.84
C GLN A 59 8.71 2.83 -16.46
N ARG A 60 8.74 2.05 -15.38
CA ARG A 60 8.42 2.52 -14.03
C ARG A 60 9.56 2.37 -13.01
N ALA A 61 10.71 1.83 -13.43
CA ALA A 61 11.85 1.63 -12.54
C ALA A 61 12.35 2.94 -11.90
N ASP A 62 12.46 3.98 -12.71
CA ASP A 62 12.94 5.29 -12.25
C ASP A 62 11.89 6.00 -11.39
N ASP A 63 10.61 5.87 -11.74
CA ASP A 63 9.50 6.42 -10.94
C ASP A 63 9.46 5.81 -9.54
N VAL A 64 9.59 4.47 -9.45
CA VAL A 64 9.65 3.77 -8.16
C VAL A 64 10.86 4.20 -7.34
N ASN A 65 12.03 4.35 -7.98
CA ASN A 65 13.23 4.85 -7.31
C ASN A 65 13.03 6.30 -6.82
N ALA A 66 12.44 7.18 -7.62
CA ALA A 66 12.16 8.56 -7.24
C ALA A 66 11.26 8.62 -6.01
N ILE A 67 10.18 7.84 -5.98
CA ILE A 67 9.27 7.73 -4.83
C ILE A 67 10.02 7.30 -3.57
N ILE A 68 10.90 6.29 -3.66
CA ILE A 68 11.69 5.81 -2.53
C ILE A 68 12.64 6.90 -2.04
N ASN A 69 13.30 7.60 -2.95
CA ASN A 69 14.25 8.66 -2.61
C ASN A 69 13.58 9.85 -1.91
N GLU A 70 12.31 10.14 -2.22
CA GLU A 70 11.54 11.21 -1.56
C GLU A 70 11.21 10.91 -0.10
N LEU A 71 11.27 9.65 0.31
CA LEU A 71 11.09 9.24 1.72
C LEU A 71 12.38 9.44 2.55
N ASP A 72 13.54 9.59 1.88
CA ASP A 72 14.84 9.75 2.51
C ASP A 72 15.11 8.65 3.56
N THR A 73 15.29 9.06 4.80
CA THR A 73 15.57 8.16 5.95
C THR A 73 14.31 7.71 6.70
N ILE A 74 13.12 8.15 6.27
CA ILE A 74 11.88 7.82 6.96
C ILE A 74 11.56 6.34 6.81
N PRO A 75 11.33 5.61 7.91
CA PRO A 75 10.88 4.24 7.88
C PRO A 75 9.57 4.09 7.09
N PHE A 76 9.52 3.12 6.17
CA PHE A 76 8.32 2.89 5.37
C PHE A 76 8.10 1.43 5.01
N VAL A 77 6.88 1.11 4.65
CA VAL A 77 6.51 -0.12 3.97
C VAL A 77 5.68 0.20 2.73
N TRP A 78 5.76 -0.68 1.74
CA TRP A 78 4.95 -0.60 0.55
C TRP A 78 3.95 -1.76 0.51
N VAL A 79 2.68 -1.44 0.59
CA VAL A 79 1.59 -2.39 0.41
C VAL A 79 1.33 -2.50 -1.07
N GLY A 80 1.69 -3.63 -1.65
CA GLY A 80 1.49 -3.90 -3.07
C GLY A 80 0.01 -3.81 -3.46
N PRO A 81 -0.29 -3.52 -4.74
CA PRO A 81 -1.66 -3.35 -5.18
C PRO A 81 -2.48 -4.64 -5.03
N PRO A 82 -3.76 -4.54 -4.62
CA PRO A 82 -4.70 -5.66 -4.58
C PRO A 82 -5.24 -5.94 -5.98
N ASN A 83 -4.40 -6.44 -6.87
CA ASN A 83 -4.65 -6.57 -8.30
C ASN A 83 -5.98 -7.26 -8.60
N TRP A 84 -6.76 -6.69 -9.49
CA TRP A 84 -8.02 -7.24 -10.02
C TRP A 84 -7.86 -7.80 -11.45
N LYS A 85 -6.68 -7.60 -12.04
CA LYS A 85 -6.19 -8.19 -13.28
C LYS A 85 -4.83 -8.85 -13.04
N PRO A 86 -4.34 -9.68 -13.96
CA PRO A 86 -2.98 -10.17 -13.89
C PRO A 86 -1.96 -9.04 -13.71
N ASP A 87 -1.00 -9.24 -12.83
CA ASP A 87 0.07 -8.29 -12.57
C ASP A 87 0.95 -8.17 -13.82
N THR A 88 1.24 -6.94 -14.24
CA THR A 88 2.15 -6.65 -15.34
C THR A 88 3.63 -6.63 -14.91
N GLY A 89 3.90 -6.97 -13.64
CA GLY A 89 5.23 -6.98 -13.04
C GLY A 89 5.51 -5.82 -12.09
N ILE A 90 4.51 -4.94 -11.85
CA ILE A 90 4.71 -3.81 -10.92
C ILE A 90 4.99 -4.29 -9.49
N GLY A 91 4.32 -5.35 -9.05
CA GLY A 91 4.55 -5.92 -7.72
C GLY A 91 5.97 -6.44 -7.54
N GLU A 92 6.50 -7.12 -8.56
CA GLU A 92 7.87 -7.60 -8.58
C GLU A 92 8.88 -6.45 -8.60
N LEU A 93 8.66 -5.45 -9.46
CA LEU A 93 9.50 -4.26 -9.53
C LEU A 93 9.64 -3.58 -8.18
N ILE A 94 8.51 -3.26 -7.54
CA ILE A 94 8.51 -2.60 -6.23
C ILE A 94 9.23 -3.47 -5.20
N ARG A 95 8.89 -4.76 -5.10
CA ARG A 95 9.52 -5.69 -4.17
C ARG A 95 11.04 -5.75 -4.32
N ASN A 96 11.53 -5.80 -5.56
CA ASN A 96 12.98 -5.82 -5.84
C ASN A 96 13.67 -4.53 -5.42
N LYS A 97 12.98 -3.39 -5.48
CA LYS A 97 13.53 -2.08 -5.08
C LYS A 97 13.51 -1.84 -3.58
N VAL A 98 12.45 -2.25 -2.88
CA VAL A 98 12.30 -1.97 -1.43
C VAL A 98 12.73 -3.12 -0.53
N GLY A 99 12.85 -4.33 -1.08
CA GLY A 99 13.12 -5.56 -0.34
C GLY A 99 11.85 -6.23 0.20
N GLU A 100 11.91 -7.56 0.41
CA GLU A 100 10.76 -8.36 0.85
C GLU A 100 10.20 -7.95 2.21
N GLU A 101 11.06 -7.51 3.10
CA GLU A 101 10.67 -7.10 4.47
C GLU A 101 9.96 -5.74 4.51
N ARG A 102 10.02 -4.96 3.43
CA ARG A 102 9.28 -3.70 3.26
C ARG A 102 8.10 -3.82 2.31
N TYR A 103 7.90 -4.97 1.67
CA TYR A 103 6.86 -5.16 0.67
C TYR A 103 5.81 -6.18 1.12
N PHE A 104 4.56 -5.73 1.25
CA PHE A 104 3.43 -6.62 1.46
C PHE A 104 2.81 -7.05 0.14
N GLN A 105 2.81 -8.35 -0.14
CA GLN A 105 2.36 -8.91 -1.41
C GLN A 105 0.84 -9.13 -1.43
N SER A 106 0.07 -8.10 -1.72
CA SER A 106 -1.41 -8.13 -1.72
C SER A 106 -2.01 -9.05 -2.79
N ASN A 107 -1.35 -9.24 -3.93
CA ASN A 107 -1.86 -10.04 -5.04
C ASN A 107 -1.94 -11.55 -4.75
N ARG A 108 -1.43 -12.02 -3.60
CA ARG A 108 -1.61 -13.40 -3.12
C ARG A 108 -2.93 -13.61 -2.36
N LEU A 109 -3.65 -12.54 -2.06
CA LEU A 109 -4.89 -12.61 -1.31
C LEU A 109 -6.10 -12.63 -2.25
N ASN A 110 -7.10 -13.43 -1.88
CA ASN A 110 -8.42 -13.35 -2.49
C ASN A 110 -9.26 -12.30 -1.75
N PHE A 111 -9.72 -11.32 -2.49
CA PHE A 111 -10.56 -10.26 -1.94
C PHE A 111 -12.00 -10.38 -2.43
N ASN A 112 -12.94 -10.19 -1.51
CA ASN A 112 -14.29 -9.83 -1.93
C ASN A 112 -14.24 -8.46 -2.59
N ARG A 113 -14.75 -8.37 -3.81
CA ARG A 113 -14.77 -7.14 -4.60
C ARG A 113 -16.08 -6.38 -4.42
N ALA A 114 -16.03 -5.08 -4.58
CA ALA A 114 -17.20 -4.23 -4.71
C ALA A 114 -17.93 -4.53 -6.03
N LYS A 115 -19.09 -3.89 -6.25
CA LYS A 115 -19.93 -4.12 -7.46
C LYS A 115 -19.18 -3.83 -8.77
N ASP A 116 -18.14 -3.02 -8.74
CA ASP A 116 -17.30 -2.71 -9.91
C ASP A 116 -16.33 -3.82 -10.30
N GLY A 117 -16.20 -4.85 -9.47
CA GLY A 117 -15.27 -5.96 -9.68
C GLY A 117 -13.79 -5.60 -9.52
N MET A 118 -13.46 -4.34 -9.27
CA MET A 118 -12.09 -3.82 -9.20
C MET A 118 -11.63 -3.55 -7.77
N HIS A 119 -12.37 -2.73 -7.06
CA HIS A 119 -12.00 -2.33 -5.70
C HIS A 119 -12.37 -3.42 -4.68
N PRO A 120 -11.57 -3.62 -3.63
CA PRO A 120 -12.00 -4.43 -2.50
C PRO A 120 -13.32 -3.92 -1.92
N SER A 121 -14.27 -4.82 -1.63
CA SER A 121 -15.45 -4.46 -0.84
C SER A 121 -15.05 -4.00 0.56
N ARG A 122 -16.00 -3.52 1.37
CA ARG A 122 -15.72 -3.21 2.78
C ARG A 122 -15.13 -4.42 3.52
N PHE A 123 -15.70 -5.60 3.29
CA PHE A 123 -15.19 -6.84 3.85
C PHE A 123 -13.81 -7.20 3.28
N GLY A 124 -13.63 -7.12 1.97
CA GLY A 124 -12.34 -7.36 1.32
C GLY A 124 -11.23 -6.42 1.84
N ALA A 125 -11.55 -5.14 2.04
CA ALA A 125 -10.61 -4.17 2.60
C ALA A 125 -10.23 -4.50 4.07
N ARG A 126 -11.17 -5.06 4.84
CA ARG A 126 -10.89 -5.56 6.19
C ARG A 126 -9.92 -6.74 6.17
N VAL A 127 -10.24 -7.79 5.40
CA VAL A 127 -9.38 -8.97 5.25
C VAL A 127 -7.98 -8.56 4.78
N TRP A 128 -7.90 -7.59 3.88
CA TRP A 128 -6.64 -7.03 3.43
C TRP A 128 -5.86 -6.39 4.58
N MET A 129 -6.50 -5.53 5.37
CA MET A 129 -5.83 -4.85 6.47
C MET A 129 -5.47 -5.82 7.61
N ASP A 130 -6.31 -6.82 7.92
CA ASP A 130 -6.00 -7.89 8.88
C ASP A 130 -4.72 -8.63 8.47
N SER A 131 -4.61 -8.96 7.17
CA SER A 131 -3.41 -9.64 6.63
C SER A 131 -2.16 -8.74 6.69
N ILE A 132 -2.31 -7.44 6.43
CA ILE A 132 -1.22 -6.46 6.56
C ILE A 132 -0.78 -6.37 8.03
N ALA A 133 -1.71 -6.30 8.98
CA ALA A 133 -1.41 -6.23 10.41
C ALA A 133 -0.61 -7.46 10.88
N VAL A 134 -1.03 -8.66 10.50
CA VAL A 134 -0.30 -9.91 10.79
C VAL A 134 1.10 -9.89 10.18
N TRP A 135 1.24 -9.43 8.95
CA TRP A 135 2.54 -9.31 8.30
C TRP A 135 3.43 -8.27 8.98
N MET A 136 2.87 -7.12 9.37
CA MET A 136 3.63 -6.09 10.09
C MET A 136 4.11 -6.57 11.46
N ALA A 137 3.33 -7.39 12.16
CA ALA A 137 3.74 -7.95 13.43
C ALA A 137 4.86 -9.01 13.30
N SER A 138 4.86 -9.79 12.22
CA SER A 138 5.68 -11.00 12.12
C SER A 138 6.84 -10.93 11.12
N ARG A 139 6.65 -10.31 9.95
CA ARG A 139 7.57 -10.40 8.81
C ARG A 139 8.15 -9.07 8.35
N SER A 140 7.44 -7.95 8.55
CA SER A 140 7.94 -6.63 8.16
C SER A 140 9.25 -6.30 8.86
N LEU A 141 10.10 -5.53 8.19
CA LEU A 141 11.31 -4.96 8.81
C LEU A 141 10.96 -4.10 10.04
N TYR A 142 9.87 -3.37 9.97
CA TYR A 142 9.36 -2.54 11.06
C TYR A 142 8.17 -3.25 11.72
N LYS A 143 8.36 -3.70 12.96
CA LYS A 143 7.36 -4.46 13.69
C LYS A 143 6.31 -3.54 14.32
N PHE A 144 5.04 -3.80 14.01
CA PHE A 144 3.90 -3.17 14.63
C PHE A 144 2.92 -4.25 15.04
N ASP A 145 2.60 -4.32 16.32
CA ASP A 145 1.53 -5.16 16.85
C ASP A 145 0.24 -4.32 16.84
N LEU A 146 -0.58 -4.53 15.83
CA LEU A 146 -1.79 -3.76 15.60
C LEU A 146 -3.01 -4.57 16.01
N ALA A 147 -3.59 -4.23 17.17
CA ALA A 147 -4.87 -4.80 17.58
C ALA A 147 -5.98 -4.47 16.57
N VAL A 148 -6.86 -5.43 16.35
CA VAL A 148 -8.01 -5.30 15.44
C VAL A 148 -9.03 -4.34 16.05
N PRO A 149 -9.51 -3.31 15.31
CA PRO A 149 -10.54 -2.41 15.82
C PRO A 149 -11.83 -3.16 16.17
N GLU A 150 -12.37 -2.93 17.37
CA GLU A 150 -13.57 -3.60 17.89
C GLU A 150 -14.81 -3.42 17.00
N ASN A 151 -14.98 -2.23 16.41
CA ASN A 151 -16.10 -1.89 15.53
C ASN A 151 -15.86 -2.29 14.06
N ASN A 152 -15.00 -3.24 13.82
CA ASN A 152 -14.75 -3.75 12.49
C ASN A 152 -15.99 -4.54 12.03
N PRO A 153 -16.73 -4.15 10.98
CA PRO A 153 -17.97 -4.81 10.62
C PRO A 153 -17.74 -6.29 10.33
N HIS A 154 -18.44 -7.16 11.04
CA HIS A 154 -18.45 -8.58 10.73
C HIS A 154 -18.99 -8.82 9.31
N PRO A 155 -18.55 -9.88 8.63
CA PRO A 155 -19.18 -10.26 7.37
C PRO A 155 -20.68 -10.49 7.63
N PRO A 156 -21.57 -10.19 6.67
CA PRO A 156 -22.92 -10.68 6.78
C PRO A 156 -22.85 -12.20 6.96
N THR A 157 -23.48 -12.69 8.01
CA THR A 157 -23.77 -14.11 8.14
C THR A 157 -24.78 -14.46 7.06
N ASP A 158 -24.37 -15.27 6.07
CA ASP A 158 -25.27 -15.85 5.08
C ASP A 158 -26.33 -16.72 5.78
#